data_bd3195fc2fe2270d83b8a65348196488
#
_entry.id   bd3195fc2fe2270d83b8a65348196488
#
_cell.length_a   1.000
_cell.length_b   1.000
_cell.length_c   1.000
_cell.angle_alpha   90.00
_cell.angle_beta   90.00
_cell.angle_gamma   90.00
#
_symmetry.space_group_name_H-M   'P 1'
#
loop_
_entity.id
_entity.type
_entity.pdbx_description
1 polymer ?
#
loop_
_entity_poly.entity_id
_entity_poly.type
_entity_poly.pdbx_seq_one_letter_code
_entity_poly.pdbx_strand_id
1 'polypeptide(L)'
;YLQNVGDDLEKLYQELATEILVDIAERIKMNQDAMTSTAEYLNNKLKQLGLQQDWINKRLAEILHTSEEEVDRIMQQSAYKSIRDTFDRLEAGGYDTSGLEFSDQIKKGTSALWGDIQNLTRTTAQLASDTFMRYYDMAYLQVSSGAYSLDQATANTIDKLCREGLTKVSYPSGAQRSIEAAVRLAVRTAVNQNALACEK
;
A
#
# COMPACT_ATOMS: atom_id res chain seq x y z
N TYR A 1 11.80 -18.97 4.95
CA TYR A 1 11.10 -18.34 6.08
C TYR A 1 10.86 -16.85 5.87
N LEU A 2 11.89 -16.07 5.51
CA LEU A 2 11.78 -14.63 5.22
C LEU A 2 10.95 -14.29 3.97
N GLN A 3 10.83 -15.22 3.03
CA GLN A 3 10.02 -15.04 1.82
C GLN A 3 8.50 -15.04 2.11
N ASN A 4 8.04 -15.86 3.05
CA ASN A 4 6.61 -15.97 3.38
C ASN A 4 6.09 -14.76 4.16
N VAL A 5 6.97 -14.00 4.78
CA VAL A 5 6.69 -12.89 5.67
C VAL A 5 6.19 -11.63 4.94
N GLY A 6 6.74 -11.38 3.76
CA GLY A 6 6.28 -10.28 2.90
C GLY A 6 5.01 -10.62 2.12
N ASP A 7 4.72 -11.92 1.96
CA ASP A 7 3.65 -12.39 1.08
C ASP A 7 2.25 -12.06 1.65
N ASP A 8 2.09 -12.06 2.98
CA ASP A 8 0.80 -11.76 3.60
C ASP A 8 0.48 -10.25 3.53
N LEU A 9 1.46 -9.37 3.78
CA LEU A 9 1.30 -7.93 3.58
C LEU A 9 1.11 -7.58 2.09
N GLU A 10 1.84 -8.23 1.20
CA GLU A 10 1.66 -8.06 -0.24
C GLU A 10 0.23 -8.36 -0.67
N LYS A 11 -0.37 -9.45 -0.18
CA LYS A 11 -1.77 -9.80 -0.47
C LYS A 11 -2.75 -8.74 0.01
N LEU A 12 -2.59 -8.23 1.25
CA LEU A 12 -3.43 -7.17 1.78
C LEU A 12 -3.43 -5.92 0.89
N TYR A 13 -2.26 -5.51 0.40
CA TYR A 13 -2.15 -4.35 -0.50
C TYR A 13 -2.65 -4.64 -1.91
N GLN A 14 -2.56 -5.89 -2.41
CA GLN A 14 -3.16 -6.29 -3.68
C GLN A 14 -4.70 -6.27 -3.61
N GLU A 15 -5.26 -6.77 -2.51
CA GLU A 15 -6.70 -6.71 -2.25
C GLU A 15 -7.17 -5.26 -2.18
N LEU A 16 -6.47 -4.40 -1.42
CA LEU A 16 -6.77 -2.98 -1.36
C LEU A 16 -6.70 -2.32 -2.74
N ALA A 17 -5.67 -2.58 -3.53
CA ALA A 17 -5.53 -2.01 -4.86
C ALA A 17 -6.70 -2.42 -5.78
N THR A 18 -7.13 -3.68 -5.70
CA THR A 18 -8.28 -4.19 -6.45
C THR A 18 -9.58 -3.52 -6.00
N GLU A 19 -9.82 -3.41 -4.69
CA GLU A 19 -11.00 -2.73 -4.14
C GLU A 19 -11.05 -1.25 -4.56
N ILE A 20 -9.91 -0.55 -4.53
CA ILE A 20 -9.83 0.85 -4.99
C ILE A 20 -10.17 0.97 -6.47
N LEU A 21 -9.67 0.08 -7.32
CA LEU A 21 -10.00 0.09 -8.75
C LEU A 21 -11.49 -0.14 -9.01
N VAL A 22 -12.11 -1.06 -8.28
CA VAL A 22 -13.56 -1.32 -8.36
C VAL A 22 -14.34 -0.08 -7.90
N ASP A 23 -13.97 0.52 -6.76
CA ASP A 23 -14.64 1.73 -6.25
C ASP A 23 -14.53 2.90 -7.23
N ILE A 24 -13.37 3.12 -7.84
CA ILE A 24 -13.17 4.13 -8.89
C ILE A 24 -14.10 3.87 -10.09
N ALA A 25 -14.14 2.63 -10.58
CA ALA A 25 -14.98 2.25 -11.72
C ALA A 25 -16.48 2.45 -11.42
N GLU A 26 -16.94 2.07 -10.24
CA GLU A 26 -18.32 2.28 -9.79
C GLU A 26 -18.67 3.76 -9.70
N ARG A 27 -17.81 4.61 -9.15
CA ARG A 27 -18.04 6.06 -9.06
C ARG A 27 -18.06 6.73 -10.41
N ILE A 28 -17.22 6.33 -11.35
CA ILE A 28 -17.27 6.81 -12.74
C ILE A 28 -18.61 6.44 -13.36
N LYS A 29 -19.08 5.20 -13.16
CA LYS A 29 -20.36 4.72 -13.70
C LYS A 29 -21.56 5.44 -13.09
N MET A 30 -21.58 5.66 -11.76
CA MET A 30 -22.68 6.34 -11.07
C MET A 30 -22.87 7.80 -11.47
N ASN A 31 -21.82 8.46 -11.96
CA ASN A 31 -21.83 9.89 -12.29
C ASN A 31 -21.88 10.17 -13.79
N GLN A 32 -22.36 9.22 -14.59
CA GLN A 32 -22.49 9.40 -16.04
C GLN A 32 -23.27 10.67 -16.43
N ASP A 33 -24.43 10.87 -15.81
CA ASP A 33 -25.30 12.00 -16.13
C ASP A 33 -24.69 13.38 -15.80
N ALA A 34 -23.80 13.43 -14.81
CA ALA A 34 -23.13 14.66 -14.40
C ALA A 34 -22.01 15.12 -15.35
N MET A 35 -21.59 14.30 -16.27
CA MET A 35 -20.53 14.62 -17.22
C MET A 35 -20.98 15.58 -18.36
N THR A 36 -22.26 15.92 -18.39
CA THR A 36 -22.86 16.77 -19.44
C THR A 36 -22.75 18.28 -19.17
N SER A 37 -22.58 18.70 -17.92
CA SER A 37 -22.46 20.09 -17.48
C SER A 37 -21.19 20.33 -16.67
N THR A 38 -20.43 21.39 -17.02
CA THR A 38 -19.16 21.69 -16.33
C THR A 38 -19.34 21.95 -14.84
N ALA A 39 -20.37 22.70 -14.44
CA ALA A 39 -20.62 23.02 -13.05
C ALA A 39 -21.07 21.78 -12.24
N GLU A 40 -21.99 21.02 -12.80
CA GLU A 40 -22.45 19.75 -12.21
C GLU A 40 -21.32 18.73 -12.16
N TYR A 41 -20.53 18.61 -13.22
CA TYR A 41 -19.33 17.78 -13.26
C TYR A 41 -18.37 18.10 -12.11
N LEU A 42 -17.98 19.37 -11.94
CA LEU A 42 -17.05 19.76 -10.88
C LEU A 42 -17.61 19.48 -9.48
N ASN A 43 -18.89 19.79 -9.25
CA ASN A 43 -19.54 19.54 -7.97
C ASN A 43 -19.61 18.03 -7.64
N ASN A 44 -20.03 17.22 -8.59
CA ASN A 44 -20.10 15.77 -8.41
C ASN A 44 -18.71 15.14 -8.28
N LYS A 45 -17.72 15.61 -9.02
CA LYS A 45 -16.32 15.18 -8.89
C LYS A 45 -15.77 15.43 -7.48
N LEU A 46 -15.98 16.62 -6.92
CA LEU A 46 -15.55 16.96 -5.56
C LEU A 46 -16.25 16.09 -4.52
N LYS A 47 -17.56 15.90 -4.67
CA LYS A 47 -18.35 15.04 -3.78
C LYS A 47 -17.88 13.58 -3.85
N GLN A 48 -17.68 13.04 -5.03
CA GLN A 48 -17.24 11.65 -5.20
C GLN A 48 -15.80 11.44 -4.74
N LEU A 49 -14.92 12.42 -4.93
CA LEU A 49 -13.56 12.38 -4.39
C LEU A 49 -13.57 12.37 -2.86
N GLY A 50 -14.42 13.18 -2.22
CA GLY A 50 -14.58 13.18 -0.77
C GLY A 50 -15.06 11.83 -0.25
N LEU A 51 -16.13 11.28 -0.81
CA LEU A 51 -16.64 9.95 -0.44
C LEU A 51 -15.62 8.84 -0.68
N GLN A 52 -14.86 8.90 -1.78
CA GLN A 52 -13.79 7.94 -2.05
C GLN A 52 -12.68 8.06 -1.02
N GLN A 53 -12.26 9.29 -0.69
CA GLN A 53 -11.20 9.50 0.29
C GLN A 53 -11.57 8.97 1.68
N ASP A 54 -12.82 9.19 2.12
CA ASP A 54 -13.33 8.66 3.39
C ASP A 54 -13.31 7.13 3.41
N TRP A 55 -13.75 6.50 2.32
CA TRP A 55 -13.72 5.04 2.18
C TRP A 55 -12.27 4.51 2.20
N ILE A 56 -11.36 5.14 1.41
CA ILE A 56 -9.94 4.78 1.39
C ILE A 56 -9.33 4.93 2.79
N ASN A 57 -9.57 6.05 3.47
CA ASN A 57 -9.05 6.28 4.82
C ASN A 57 -9.50 5.21 5.80
N LYS A 58 -10.78 4.82 5.75
CA LYS A 58 -11.32 3.74 6.58
C LYS A 58 -10.63 2.41 6.27
N ARG A 59 -10.53 2.06 5.00
CA ARG A 59 -9.92 0.80 4.56
C ARG A 59 -8.42 0.72 4.89
N LEU A 60 -7.72 1.85 4.75
CA LEU A 60 -6.31 1.96 5.14
C LEU A 60 -6.11 1.82 6.64
N ALA A 61 -7.02 2.36 7.46
CA ALA A 61 -6.96 2.17 8.91
C ALA A 61 -7.12 0.70 9.31
N GLU A 62 -8.01 -0.03 8.65
CA GLU A 62 -8.19 -1.48 8.86
C GLU A 62 -6.91 -2.26 8.47
N ILE A 63 -6.32 -1.95 7.32
CA ILE A 63 -5.09 -2.58 6.83
C ILE A 63 -3.89 -2.23 7.72
N LEU A 64 -3.77 -0.98 8.16
CA LEU A 64 -2.72 -0.57 9.09
C LEU A 64 -2.78 -1.35 10.40
N HIS A 65 -3.96 -1.54 10.96
CA HIS A 65 -4.14 -2.32 12.18
C HIS A 65 -3.71 -3.78 11.98
N THR A 66 -4.17 -4.41 10.88
CA THR A 66 -3.75 -5.77 10.51
C THR A 66 -2.24 -5.84 10.22
N SER A 67 -1.68 -4.79 9.59
CA SER A 67 -0.24 -4.71 9.31
C SER A 67 0.59 -4.53 10.58
N GLU A 68 0.08 -3.83 11.60
CA GLU A 68 0.74 -3.66 12.89
C GLU A 68 0.92 -5.00 13.59
N GLU A 69 -0.16 -5.78 13.69
CA GLU A 69 -0.12 -7.12 14.28
C GLU A 69 0.82 -8.06 13.51
N GLU A 70 0.77 -8.02 12.19
CA GLU A 70 1.60 -8.84 11.32
C GLU A 70 3.09 -8.44 11.41
N VAL A 71 3.39 -7.14 11.42
CA VAL A 71 4.75 -6.61 11.61
C VAL A 71 5.31 -7.05 12.96
N ASP A 72 4.55 -6.89 14.03
CA ASP A 72 4.98 -7.32 15.36
C ASP A 72 5.26 -8.82 15.40
N ARG A 73 4.38 -9.64 14.82
CA ARG A 73 4.57 -11.09 14.69
C ARG A 73 5.87 -11.44 13.96
N ILE A 74 6.11 -10.80 12.83
CA ILE A 74 7.29 -10.99 11.99
C ILE A 74 8.57 -10.62 12.75
N MET A 75 8.57 -9.43 13.35
CA MET A 75 9.74 -8.92 14.05
C MET A 75 10.09 -9.78 15.27
N GLN A 76 9.08 -10.19 16.04
CA GLN A 76 9.28 -11.11 17.17
C GLN A 76 9.86 -12.45 16.72
N GLN A 77 9.31 -13.05 15.66
CA GLN A 77 9.78 -14.34 15.15
C GLN A 77 11.18 -14.23 14.51
N SER A 78 11.45 -13.17 13.77
CA SER A 78 12.74 -12.94 13.12
C SER A 78 13.84 -12.65 14.15
N ALA A 79 13.56 -11.79 15.12
CA ALA A 79 14.48 -11.47 16.20
C ALA A 79 14.74 -12.70 17.08
N TYR A 80 13.70 -13.42 17.48
CA TYR A 80 13.85 -14.65 18.28
C TYR A 80 14.74 -15.68 17.58
N LYS A 81 14.56 -15.89 16.29
CA LYS A 81 15.38 -16.83 15.52
C LYS A 81 16.83 -16.37 15.42
N SER A 82 17.09 -15.10 15.08
CA SER A 82 18.44 -14.54 14.97
C SER A 82 19.19 -14.60 16.31
N ILE A 83 18.50 -14.22 17.39
CA ILE A 83 19.05 -14.28 18.75
C ILE A 83 19.36 -15.72 19.14
N ARG A 84 18.46 -16.64 18.86
CA ARG A 84 18.66 -18.05 19.20
C ARG A 84 19.83 -18.66 18.45
N ASP A 85 19.93 -18.41 17.14
CA ASP A 85 21.06 -18.89 16.33
C ASP A 85 22.39 -18.32 16.85
N THR A 86 22.40 -17.09 17.36
CA THR A 86 23.58 -16.46 17.97
C THR A 86 23.90 -17.05 19.31
N PHE A 87 22.90 -17.29 20.17
CA PHE A 87 23.10 -17.93 21.48
C PHE A 87 23.61 -19.35 21.35
N ASP A 88 23.02 -20.13 20.45
CA ASP A 88 23.46 -21.51 20.18
C ASP A 88 24.97 -21.56 19.81
N ARG A 89 25.44 -20.57 19.04
CA ARG A 89 26.88 -20.43 18.67
C ARG A 89 27.75 -20.01 19.86
N LEU A 90 27.28 -19.08 20.69
CA LEU A 90 28.01 -18.61 21.87
C LEU A 90 28.10 -19.72 22.94
N GLU A 91 26.99 -20.41 23.19
CA GLU A 91 26.95 -21.54 24.12
C GLU A 91 27.83 -22.71 23.65
N ALA A 92 27.81 -23.00 22.35
CA ALA A 92 28.74 -23.96 21.74
C ALA A 92 30.21 -23.55 21.90
N GLY A 93 30.49 -22.24 21.99
CA GLY A 93 31.79 -21.65 22.32
C GLY A 93 32.12 -21.56 23.80
N GLY A 94 31.21 -22.01 24.71
CA GLY A 94 31.40 -22.01 26.16
C GLY A 94 31.06 -20.68 26.85
N TYR A 95 30.31 -19.78 26.20
CA TYR A 95 29.91 -18.51 26.81
C TYR A 95 28.53 -18.63 27.45
N ASP A 96 28.32 -17.96 28.59
CA ASP A 96 27.03 -17.86 29.28
C ASP A 96 26.20 -16.71 28.68
N THR A 97 25.02 -17.01 28.11
CA THR A 97 24.11 -16.06 27.46
C THR A 97 22.93 -15.63 28.35
N SER A 98 22.84 -16.12 29.61
CA SER A 98 21.66 -15.96 30.48
C SER A 98 21.33 -14.52 30.91
N GLY A 99 22.23 -13.54 30.69
CA GLY A 99 22.07 -12.14 31.08
C GLY A 99 21.85 -11.18 29.93
N LEU A 100 21.67 -11.65 28.70
CA LEU A 100 21.58 -10.77 27.52
C LEU A 100 20.13 -10.43 27.19
N GLU A 101 19.79 -9.12 27.11
CA GLU A 101 18.49 -8.60 26.73
C GLU A 101 18.57 -7.83 25.40
N PHE A 102 17.72 -8.19 24.42
CA PHE A 102 17.67 -7.59 23.07
C PHE A 102 16.37 -6.81 22.79
N SER A 103 15.58 -6.54 23.83
CA SER A 103 14.26 -5.90 23.67
C SER A 103 14.31 -4.54 22.97
N ASP A 104 15.37 -3.75 23.19
CA ASP A 104 15.51 -2.42 22.63
C ASP A 104 15.87 -2.42 21.14
N GLN A 105 16.68 -3.37 20.70
CA GLN A 105 17.00 -3.55 19.27
C GLN A 105 15.78 -4.00 18.49
N ILE A 106 14.98 -4.89 19.04
CA ILE A 106 13.72 -5.35 18.45
C ILE A 106 12.75 -4.18 18.31
N LYS A 107 12.57 -3.36 19.36
CA LYS A 107 11.70 -2.18 19.34
C LYS A 107 12.14 -1.16 18.28
N LYS A 108 13.43 -0.89 18.16
CA LYS A 108 13.96 0.05 17.14
C LYS A 108 13.70 -0.45 15.72
N GLY A 109 13.94 -1.73 15.46
CA GLY A 109 13.66 -2.34 14.14
C GLY A 109 12.18 -2.31 13.78
N THR A 110 11.30 -2.61 14.73
CA THR A 110 9.84 -2.54 14.56
C THR A 110 9.37 -1.12 14.26
N SER A 111 9.88 -0.11 14.98
CA SER A 111 9.53 1.29 14.75
C SER A 111 9.94 1.80 13.35
N ALA A 112 11.11 1.38 12.86
CA ALA A 112 11.57 1.74 11.52
C ALA A 112 10.65 1.15 10.42
N LEU A 113 10.32 -0.15 10.55
CA LEU A 113 9.41 -0.83 9.61
C LEU A 113 8.02 -0.19 9.61
N TRP A 114 7.53 0.23 10.78
CA TRP A 114 6.27 0.96 10.93
C TRP A 114 6.25 2.27 10.14
N GLY A 115 7.31 3.05 10.22
CA GLY A 115 7.46 4.27 9.44
C GLY A 115 7.37 4.03 7.94
N ASP A 116 7.99 2.98 7.44
CA ASP A 116 7.96 2.58 6.03
C ASP A 116 6.54 2.16 5.59
N ILE A 117 5.82 1.39 6.41
CA ILE A 117 4.44 0.96 6.14
C ILE A 117 3.49 2.16 6.13
N GLN A 118 3.60 3.09 7.09
CA GLN A 118 2.80 4.32 7.13
C GLN A 118 3.04 5.20 5.89
N ASN A 119 4.27 5.33 5.44
CA ASN A 119 4.62 6.06 4.23
C ASN A 119 4.01 5.42 2.99
N LEU A 120 4.09 4.10 2.87
CA LEU A 120 3.49 3.35 1.77
C LEU A 120 1.97 3.52 1.73
N THR A 121 1.32 3.46 2.90
CA THR A 121 -0.12 3.63 3.05
C THR A 121 -0.57 5.01 2.59
N ARG A 122 0.11 6.07 3.04
CA ARG A 122 -0.17 7.45 2.61
C ARG A 122 0.03 7.63 1.11
N THR A 123 1.08 7.05 0.54
CA THR A 123 1.36 7.12 -0.90
C THR A 123 0.30 6.38 -1.71
N THR A 124 -0.21 5.26 -1.21
CA THR A 124 -1.30 4.50 -1.86
C THR A 124 -2.60 5.31 -1.89
N ALA A 125 -2.95 6.00 -0.80
CA ALA A 125 -4.13 6.87 -0.75
C ALA A 125 -4.04 8.02 -1.75
N GLN A 126 -2.89 8.68 -1.84
CA GLN A 126 -2.66 9.74 -2.81
C GLN A 126 -2.77 9.23 -4.24
N LEU A 127 -2.13 8.10 -4.54
CA LEU A 127 -2.18 7.47 -5.86
C LEU A 127 -3.61 7.10 -6.27
N ALA A 128 -4.42 6.61 -5.34
CA ALA A 128 -5.82 6.26 -5.59
C ALA A 128 -6.64 7.51 -5.95
N SER A 129 -6.47 8.62 -5.23
CA SER A 129 -7.14 9.88 -5.51
C SER A 129 -6.72 10.47 -6.87
N ASP A 130 -5.43 10.47 -7.17
CA ASP A 130 -4.90 10.95 -8.46
C ASP A 130 -5.41 10.08 -9.62
N THR A 131 -5.50 8.78 -9.42
CA THR A 131 -6.03 7.83 -10.39
C THR A 131 -7.50 8.10 -10.66
N PHE A 132 -8.33 8.25 -9.62
CA PHE A 132 -9.74 8.61 -9.78
C PHE A 132 -9.90 9.89 -10.59
N MET A 133 -9.19 10.97 -10.22
CA MET A 133 -9.25 12.25 -10.90
C MET A 133 -8.91 12.13 -12.39
N ARG A 134 -7.80 11.44 -12.70
CA ARG A 134 -7.32 11.25 -14.07
C ARG A 134 -8.34 10.51 -14.95
N TYR A 135 -8.92 9.43 -14.45
CA TYR A 135 -9.86 8.63 -15.23
C TYR A 135 -11.23 9.30 -15.35
N TYR A 136 -11.65 10.01 -14.33
CA TYR A 136 -12.87 10.80 -14.37
C TYR A 136 -12.76 11.94 -15.38
N ASP A 137 -11.62 12.67 -15.39
CA ASP A 137 -11.33 13.70 -16.41
C ASP A 137 -11.29 13.14 -17.83
N MET A 138 -10.73 11.95 -18.00
CA MET A 138 -10.69 11.28 -19.31
C MET A 138 -12.10 10.95 -19.82
N ALA A 139 -12.97 10.41 -18.97
CA ALA A 139 -14.36 10.15 -19.33
C ALA A 139 -15.09 11.45 -19.71
N TYR A 140 -14.93 12.50 -18.90
CA TYR A 140 -15.52 13.82 -19.18
C TYR A 140 -15.07 14.41 -20.52
N LEU A 141 -13.76 14.37 -20.81
CA LEU A 141 -13.22 14.87 -22.09
C LEU A 141 -13.74 14.11 -23.30
N GLN A 142 -13.92 12.80 -23.20
CA GLN A 142 -14.48 11.98 -24.27
C GLN A 142 -15.93 12.35 -24.58
N VAL A 143 -16.73 12.63 -23.56
CA VAL A 143 -18.13 13.05 -23.71
C VAL A 143 -18.21 14.49 -24.20
N SER A 144 -17.51 15.43 -23.57
CA SER A 144 -17.57 16.86 -23.87
C SER A 144 -17.04 17.22 -25.25
N SER A 145 -16.11 16.44 -25.78
CA SER A 145 -15.61 16.58 -27.15
C SER A 145 -16.59 16.06 -28.23
N GLY A 146 -17.65 15.36 -27.81
CA GLY A 146 -18.60 14.72 -28.74
C GLY A 146 -18.03 13.49 -29.45
N ALA A 147 -16.82 13.04 -29.09
CA ALA A 147 -16.17 11.88 -29.71
C ALA A 147 -16.86 10.57 -29.41
N TYR A 148 -17.45 10.46 -28.21
CA TYR A 148 -18.09 9.24 -27.71
C TYR A 148 -19.41 9.56 -27.01
N SER A 149 -20.36 8.64 -27.09
CA SER A 149 -21.54 8.67 -26.21
C SER A 149 -21.09 8.47 -24.75
N LEU A 150 -21.94 8.85 -23.81
CA LEU A 150 -21.71 8.72 -22.39
C LEU A 150 -21.36 7.27 -21.99
N ASP A 151 -22.15 6.31 -22.47
CA ASP A 151 -21.93 4.88 -22.21
C ASP A 151 -20.59 4.39 -22.77
N GLN A 152 -20.24 4.81 -23.99
CA GLN A 152 -18.98 4.43 -24.61
C GLN A 152 -17.78 5.05 -23.89
N ALA A 153 -17.85 6.33 -23.52
CA ALA A 153 -16.79 7.00 -22.78
C ALA A 153 -16.56 6.34 -21.42
N THR A 154 -17.64 5.99 -20.72
CA THR A 154 -17.57 5.27 -19.44
C THR A 154 -16.96 3.89 -19.61
N ALA A 155 -17.44 3.09 -20.56
CA ALA A 155 -16.92 1.75 -20.81
C ALA A 155 -15.43 1.78 -21.21
N ASN A 156 -15.03 2.67 -22.10
CA ASN A 156 -13.65 2.85 -22.52
C ASN A 156 -12.74 3.25 -21.34
N THR A 157 -13.24 4.13 -20.47
CA THR A 157 -12.49 4.61 -19.31
C THR A 157 -12.29 3.51 -18.29
N ILE A 158 -13.33 2.72 -18.00
CA ILE A 158 -13.27 1.58 -17.08
C ILE A 158 -12.35 0.49 -17.64
N ASP A 159 -12.45 0.15 -18.92
CA ASP A 159 -11.57 -0.84 -19.57
C ASP A 159 -10.09 -0.42 -19.45
N LYS A 160 -9.80 0.86 -19.70
CA LYS A 160 -8.45 1.39 -19.58
C LYS A 160 -7.95 1.37 -18.11
N LEU A 161 -8.81 1.76 -17.16
CA LEU A 161 -8.51 1.68 -15.74
C LEU A 161 -8.15 0.24 -15.31
N CYS A 162 -8.95 -0.74 -15.76
CA CYS A 162 -8.70 -2.15 -15.47
C CYS A 162 -7.39 -2.68 -16.06
N ARG A 163 -7.01 -2.20 -17.25
CA ARG A 163 -5.75 -2.59 -17.91
C ARG A 163 -4.51 -1.96 -17.29
N GLU A 164 -4.59 -0.70 -16.90
CA GLU A 164 -3.46 0.05 -16.37
C GLU A 164 -3.28 -0.16 -14.85
N GLY A 165 -4.35 -0.42 -14.14
CA GLY A 165 -4.35 -0.62 -12.70
C GLY A 165 -3.98 0.63 -11.90
N LEU A 166 -3.74 0.46 -10.61
CA LEU A 166 -3.08 1.47 -9.77
C LEU A 166 -1.59 1.46 -10.08
N THR A 167 -1.15 2.42 -10.89
CA THR A 167 0.23 2.45 -11.34
C THR A 167 1.17 3.08 -10.32
N LYS A 168 2.19 2.38 -9.97
CA LYS A 168 3.52 2.71 -9.46
C LYS A 168 3.64 3.78 -8.37
N VAL A 169 4.04 3.34 -7.20
CA VAL A 169 4.57 4.21 -6.14
C VAL A 169 5.85 4.90 -6.63
N SER A 170 5.86 6.23 -6.57
CA SER A 170 7.04 7.04 -6.90
C SER A 170 7.85 7.35 -5.64
N TYR A 171 9.14 7.09 -5.69
CA TYR A 171 10.08 7.41 -4.63
C TYR A 171 10.76 8.77 -4.86
N PRO A 172 11.27 9.44 -3.82
CA PRO A 172 12.04 10.69 -3.97
C PRO A 172 13.25 10.58 -4.90
N SER A 173 13.77 9.37 -5.08
CA SER A 173 14.85 9.05 -6.03
C SER A 173 14.43 9.02 -7.50
N GLY A 174 13.13 9.23 -7.81
CA GLY A 174 12.55 9.08 -9.14
C GLY A 174 12.27 7.63 -9.55
N ALA A 175 12.61 6.64 -8.73
CA ALA A 175 12.28 5.25 -8.99
C ALA A 175 10.78 5.02 -8.86
N GLN A 176 10.21 4.20 -9.75
CA GLN A 176 8.80 3.80 -9.71
C GLN A 176 8.72 2.28 -9.50
N ARG A 177 7.85 1.86 -8.57
CA ARG A 177 7.61 0.45 -8.28
C ARG A 177 6.12 0.19 -8.15
N SER A 178 5.67 -1.03 -8.48
CA SER A 178 4.31 -1.42 -8.13
C SER A 178 4.12 -1.42 -6.60
N ILE A 179 2.89 -1.34 -6.13
CA ILE A 179 2.59 -1.34 -4.69
C ILE A 179 3.14 -2.62 -4.05
N GLU A 180 2.95 -3.77 -4.69
CA GLU A 180 3.44 -5.07 -4.23
C GLU A 180 4.97 -5.08 -4.11
N ALA A 181 5.66 -4.58 -5.14
CA ALA A 181 7.13 -4.50 -5.12
C ALA A 181 7.65 -3.54 -4.04
N ALA A 182 6.90 -2.47 -3.74
CA ALA A 182 7.23 -1.52 -2.68
C ALA A 182 7.06 -2.15 -1.29
N VAL A 183 5.95 -2.87 -1.05
CA VAL A 183 5.70 -3.63 0.19
C VAL A 183 6.80 -4.66 0.41
N ARG A 184 7.06 -5.49 -0.59
CA ARG A 184 8.08 -6.54 -0.53
C ARG A 184 9.46 -5.98 -0.22
N LEU A 185 9.81 -4.84 -0.82
CA LEU A 185 11.07 -4.16 -0.55
C LEU A 185 11.16 -3.64 0.88
N ALA A 186 10.12 -2.94 1.38
CA ALA A 186 10.07 -2.38 2.72
C ALA A 186 10.26 -3.49 3.77
N VAL A 187 9.47 -4.55 3.69
CA VAL A 187 9.56 -5.70 4.61
C VAL A 187 10.93 -6.34 4.56
N ARG A 188 11.45 -6.64 3.37
CA ARG A 188 12.77 -7.27 3.21
C ARG A 188 13.91 -6.42 3.79
N THR A 189 13.86 -5.11 3.55
CA THR A 189 14.89 -4.18 4.03
C THR A 189 14.87 -4.11 5.56
N ALA A 190 13.70 -3.96 6.16
CA ALA A 190 13.56 -3.86 7.60
C ALA A 190 13.97 -5.15 8.32
N VAL A 191 13.58 -6.31 7.81
CA VAL A 191 13.98 -7.61 8.37
C VAL A 191 15.50 -7.79 8.29
N ASN A 192 16.13 -7.44 7.17
CA ASN A 192 17.59 -7.53 7.04
C ASN A 192 18.32 -6.56 8.00
N GLN A 193 17.83 -5.32 8.13
CA GLN A 193 18.40 -4.34 9.05
C GLN A 193 18.27 -4.78 10.51
N ASN A 194 17.13 -5.38 10.87
CA ASN A 194 16.92 -5.88 12.22
C ASN A 194 17.84 -7.07 12.54
N ALA A 195 18.01 -8.01 11.62
CA ALA A 195 18.94 -9.12 11.77
C ALA A 195 20.38 -8.63 11.98
N LEU A 196 20.85 -7.66 11.16
CA LEU A 196 22.18 -7.07 11.29
C LEU A 196 22.37 -6.27 12.58
N ALA A 197 21.31 -5.66 13.12
CA ALA A 197 21.36 -4.93 14.39
C ALA A 197 21.47 -5.88 15.61
N CYS A 198 20.93 -7.08 15.49
CA CYS A 198 21.02 -8.12 16.55
C CYS A 198 22.37 -8.85 16.56
N GLU A 199 23.16 -8.78 15.45
CA GLU A 199 24.48 -9.40 15.33
C GLU A 199 25.64 -8.51 15.82
N LYS A 200 25.38 -7.22 16.12
CA LYS A 200 26.37 -6.26 16.67
C LYS A 200 26.28 -6.15 18.17
#